data_a967c233cee5e638bdd03478bd0c5d64
#
_entry.id   a967c233cee5e638bdd03478bd0c5d64
#
_cell.length_a   1.000
_cell.length_b   1.000
_cell.length_c   1.000
_cell.angle_alpha   90.00
_cell.angle_beta   90.00
_cell.angle_gamma   90.00
#
_symmetry.space_group_name_H-M   'P 1'
#
loop_
_entity.id
_entity.type
_entity.pdbx_description
1 polymer ?
#
loop_
_entity_poly.entity_id
_entity_poly.type
_entity_poly.pdbx_seq_one_letter_code
_entity_poly.pdbx_strand_id
1 'polypeptide(L)'
;MGKIYLEGADNTRDLGGLKTTEGAVIKDKQLIRSNRLSRITQKDKILLETEYHLQKILDLRTPMEVEQEPDLEVAGAVYENIPFFMESMVGVSREQETRKQMLHMEEFPEMSDIYKMMIKEEFCRKQISQAVREIMNTKNGAVLWHCTEGKDRCGLLSATILFLLDVSEDDVMEDYLKTNKAAITRVEKLKKKLHLAGLHREKIEKIEGYFVAKEEFLNTALKTMKEEYGSINQFMIKGLNISMQQKEDFKQKVLE
;
A
#
# COMPACT_ATOMS: atom_id res chain seq x y z
N MET A 1 7.14 9.42 -12.57
CA MET A 1 7.15 8.42 -11.48
C MET A 1 8.58 8.18 -11.01
N GLY A 2 8.91 8.66 -9.84
CA GLY A 2 10.28 8.66 -9.32
C GLY A 2 10.45 7.78 -8.09
N LYS A 3 11.48 6.88 -8.09
CA LYS A 3 11.92 6.24 -6.86
C LYS A 3 12.48 7.31 -5.93
N ILE A 4 12.03 7.35 -4.69
CA ILE A 4 12.60 8.16 -3.63
C ILE A 4 13.61 7.29 -2.89
N TYR A 5 14.87 7.71 -2.88
CA TYR A 5 15.95 6.96 -2.24
C TYR A 5 16.04 7.33 -0.76
N LEU A 6 15.34 6.56 0.08
CA LEU A 6 15.50 6.62 1.53
C LEU A 6 16.44 5.50 1.99
N GLU A 7 17.31 5.82 2.95
CA GLU A 7 18.24 4.84 3.54
C GLU A 7 17.49 3.80 4.38
N GLY A 8 16.40 4.22 5.04
CA GLY A 8 15.62 3.38 5.96
C GLY A 8 14.30 2.83 5.40
N ALA A 9 13.90 3.20 4.16
CA ALA A 9 12.66 2.75 3.54
C ALA A 9 12.86 2.54 2.03
N ASP A 10 13.09 1.29 1.62
CA ASP A 10 13.55 0.89 0.29
C ASP A 10 12.45 0.80 -0.78
N ASN A 11 11.17 0.79 -0.36
CA ASN A 11 9.99 0.73 -1.24
C ASN A 11 9.26 2.09 -1.33
N THR A 12 9.99 3.19 -1.25
CA THR A 12 9.42 4.54 -1.31
C THR A 12 9.45 5.09 -2.73
N ARG A 13 8.32 5.64 -3.18
CA ARG A 13 8.20 6.30 -4.49
C ARG A 13 7.08 7.32 -4.57
N ASP A 14 7.31 8.31 -5.42
CA ASP A 14 6.33 9.29 -5.86
C ASP A 14 5.49 8.71 -7.01
N LEU A 15 4.19 8.92 -6.98
CA LEU A 15 3.27 8.56 -8.07
C LEU A 15 3.18 9.66 -9.15
N GLY A 16 3.86 10.79 -8.95
CA GLY A 16 3.99 11.84 -9.94
C GLY A 16 4.55 11.33 -11.28
N GLY A 17 4.18 11.99 -12.37
CA GLY A 17 4.55 11.61 -13.73
C GLY A 17 3.72 10.47 -14.34
N LEU A 18 2.85 9.78 -13.58
CA LEU A 18 1.87 8.85 -14.16
C LEU A 18 0.82 9.62 -14.95
N LYS A 19 0.37 9.03 -16.07
CA LYS A 19 -0.61 9.64 -16.96
C LYS A 19 -2.00 9.05 -16.75
N THR A 20 -2.99 9.90 -16.84
CA THR A 20 -4.38 9.47 -16.96
C THR A 20 -4.65 8.92 -18.36
N THR A 21 -5.76 8.23 -18.56
CA THR A 21 -6.22 7.75 -19.88
C THR A 21 -6.47 8.90 -20.86
N GLU A 22 -6.70 10.12 -20.38
CA GLU A 22 -6.91 11.33 -21.18
C GLU A 22 -5.60 12.12 -21.41
N GLY A 23 -4.48 11.68 -20.85
CA GLY A 23 -3.15 12.25 -21.05
C GLY A 23 -2.73 13.32 -20.05
N ALA A 24 -3.57 13.71 -19.09
CA ALA A 24 -3.16 14.55 -17.97
C ALA A 24 -2.13 13.83 -17.10
N VAL A 25 -1.27 14.56 -16.41
CA VAL A 25 -0.13 14.01 -15.65
C VAL A 25 -0.33 14.26 -14.16
N ILE A 26 -0.05 13.27 -13.32
CA ILE A 26 -0.04 13.45 -11.86
C ILE A 26 1.18 14.33 -11.50
N LYS A 27 0.94 15.42 -10.78
CA LYS A 27 1.98 16.32 -10.29
C LYS A 27 2.97 15.61 -9.40
N ASP A 28 4.24 15.92 -9.55
CA ASP A 28 5.29 15.42 -8.68
C ASP A 28 5.15 15.94 -7.23
N LYS A 29 5.71 15.18 -6.29
CA LYS A 29 5.80 15.55 -4.86
C LYS A 29 4.44 15.80 -4.19
N GLN A 30 3.41 15.05 -4.61
CA GLN A 30 2.07 15.12 -4.03
C GLN A 30 1.64 13.81 -3.38
N LEU A 31 1.88 12.70 -4.06
CA LEU A 31 1.33 11.38 -3.74
C LEU A 31 2.46 10.37 -3.59
N ILE A 32 2.80 10.03 -2.35
CA ILE A 32 3.96 9.18 -2.03
C ILE A 32 3.46 7.89 -1.37
N ARG A 33 3.96 6.76 -1.85
CA ARG A 33 3.76 5.47 -1.18
C ARG A 33 5.08 4.90 -0.68
N SER A 34 5.04 4.16 0.45
CA SER A 34 6.23 3.63 1.10
C SER A 34 5.98 2.30 1.82
N ASN A 35 7.06 1.65 2.26
CA ASN A 35 7.05 0.74 3.39
C ASN A 35 7.19 1.53 4.70
N ARG A 36 7.14 0.85 5.87
CA ARG A 36 7.19 1.47 7.21
C ARG A 36 8.35 2.44 7.36
N LEU A 37 8.14 3.46 8.18
CA LEU A 37 9.10 4.54 8.42
C LEU A 37 9.86 4.39 9.76
N SER A 38 9.78 3.21 10.39
CA SER A 38 10.42 2.93 11.68
C SER A 38 11.95 2.96 11.65
N ARG A 39 12.55 2.94 10.46
CA ARG A 39 14.01 2.88 10.27
C ARG A 39 14.58 4.01 9.42
N ILE A 40 13.79 5.03 9.11
CA ILE A 40 14.27 6.18 8.35
C ILE A 40 15.37 6.91 9.12
N THR A 41 16.38 7.40 8.40
CA THR A 41 17.49 8.13 8.97
C THR A 41 17.17 9.63 9.12
N GLN A 42 18.05 10.37 9.79
CA GLN A 42 17.89 11.83 9.86
C GLN A 42 17.96 12.48 8.47
N LYS A 43 18.73 11.92 7.54
CA LYS A 43 18.78 12.39 6.14
C LYS A 43 17.45 12.17 5.43
N ASP A 44 16.84 11.00 5.66
CA ASP A 44 15.53 10.68 5.09
C ASP A 44 14.46 11.64 5.59
N LYS A 45 14.48 11.97 6.90
CA LYS A 45 13.55 12.93 7.49
C LYS A 45 13.69 14.32 6.87
N ILE A 46 14.93 14.82 6.77
CA ILE A 46 15.21 16.11 6.13
C ILE A 46 14.74 16.12 4.68
N LEU A 47 15.01 15.04 3.91
CA LEU A 47 14.56 14.93 2.53
C LEU A 47 13.03 15.01 2.42
N LEU A 48 12.30 14.25 3.25
CA LEU A 48 10.83 14.25 3.25
C LEU A 48 10.26 15.62 3.67
N GLU A 49 10.89 16.29 4.62
CA GLU A 49 10.51 17.62 5.10
C GLU A 49 10.78 18.70 4.06
N THR A 50 12.01 18.78 3.54
CA THR A 50 12.45 19.94 2.75
C THR A 50 12.17 19.82 1.27
N GLU A 51 12.31 18.63 0.69
CA GLU A 51 12.12 18.41 -0.76
C GLU A 51 10.69 18.03 -1.12
N TYR A 52 10.02 17.25 -0.26
CA TYR A 52 8.66 16.78 -0.50
C TYR A 52 7.61 17.59 0.27
N HIS A 53 8.04 18.46 1.20
CA HIS A 53 7.14 19.25 2.05
C HIS A 53 6.03 18.36 2.65
N LEU A 54 6.46 17.21 3.22
CA LEU A 54 5.54 16.19 3.69
C LEU A 54 4.60 16.75 4.75
N GLN A 55 3.29 16.69 4.51
CA GLN A 55 2.24 17.24 5.39
C GLN A 55 1.53 16.17 6.19
N LYS A 56 1.42 14.97 5.62
CA LYS A 56 0.68 13.89 6.27
C LYS A 56 1.32 12.53 6.01
N ILE A 57 1.31 11.70 7.04
CA ILE A 57 1.68 10.29 7.00
C ILE A 57 0.47 9.47 7.40
N LEU A 58 0.01 8.57 6.53
CA LEU A 58 -1.05 7.61 6.79
C LEU A 58 -0.45 6.23 6.98
N ASP A 59 -0.55 5.71 8.19
CA ASP A 59 -0.08 4.37 8.54
C ASP A 59 -1.25 3.37 8.50
N LEU A 60 -1.19 2.43 7.56
CA LEU A 60 -2.25 1.44 7.32
C LEU A 60 -2.06 0.16 8.14
N ARG A 61 -1.09 0.13 9.03
CA ARG A 61 -0.77 -1.02 9.89
C ARG A 61 -1.79 -1.14 11.01
N THR A 62 -1.93 -2.37 11.52
CA THR A 62 -2.74 -2.62 12.71
C THR A 62 -2.10 -1.95 13.94
N PRO A 63 -2.88 -1.65 14.99
CA PRO A 63 -2.34 -1.09 16.23
C PRO A 63 -1.17 -1.89 16.81
N MET A 64 -1.22 -3.22 16.77
CA MET A 64 -0.17 -4.09 17.26
C MET A 64 1.13 -3.98 16.43
N GLU A 65 1.03 -3.89 15.09
CA GLU A 65 2.20 -3.65 14.23
C GLU A 65 2.86 -2.30 14.53
N VAL A 66 2.05 -1.27 14.80
CA VAL A 66 2.54 0.07 15.17
C VAL A 66 3.23 0.05 16.53
N GLU A 67 2.64 -0.62 17.53
CA GLU A 67 3.22 -0.75 18.87
C GLU A 67 4.57 -1.48 18.85
N GLN A 68 4.70 -2.53 18.05
CA GLN A 68 5.92 -3.32 17.93
C GLN A 68 7.05 -2.58 17.20
N GLU A 69 6.73 -1.78 16.21
CA GLU A 69 7.72 -1.08 15.38
C GLU A 69 7.18 0.32 15.00
N PRO A 70 7.13 1.27 15.96
CA PRO A 70 6.57 2.60 15.72
C PRO A 70 7.39 3.36 14.67
N ASP A 71 6.72 4.19 13.88
CA ASP A 71 7.39 5.06 12.94
C ASP A 71 8.16 6.18 13.63
N LEU A 72 9.19 6.66 12.96
CA LEU A 72 9.92 7.83 13.38
C LEU A 72 9.23 9.10 12.85
N GLU A 73 9.10 10.08 13.71
CA GLU A 73 8.49 11.37 13.37
C GLU A 73 9.26 12.11 12.26
N VAL A 74 8.51 12.73 11.35
CA VAL A 74 9.01 13.68 10.35
C VAL A 74 8.45 15.06 10.71
N ALA A 75 9.31 16.05 10.87
CA ALA A 75 8.91 17.40 11.27
C ALA A 75 7.92 17.99 10.25
N GLY A 76 6.88 18.65 10.75
CA GLY A 76 5.84 19.28 9.93
C GLY A 76 4.78 18.32 9.38
N ALA A 77 4.98 17.00 9.45
CA ALA A 77 4.00 16.02 9.00
C ALA A 77 3.08 15.55 10.13
N VAL A 78 1.77 15.55 9.87
CA VAL A 78 0.78 14.98 10.78
C VAL A 78 0.70 13.47 10.55
N TYR A 79 0.96 12.68 11.58
CA TYR A 79 0.81 11.23 11.55
C TYR A 79 -0.61 10.82 11.92
N GLU A 80 -1.18 9.88 11.15
CA GLU A 80 -2.48 9.28 11.42
C GLU A 80 -2.44 7.78 11.15
N ASN A 81 -2.85 6.96 12.13
CA ASN A 81 -3.00 5.53 11.93
C ASN A 81 -4.42 5.20 11.47
N ILE A 82 -4.55 4.61 10.29
CA ILE A 82 -5.81 4.18 9.68
C ILE A 82 -5.68 2.69 9.34
N PRO A 83 -5.87 1.79 10.31
CA PRO A 83 -5.62 0.36 10.12
C PRO A 83 -6.62 -0.26 9.14
N PHE A 84 -6.12 -0.89 8.08
CA PHE A 84 -6.99 -1.58 7.10
C PHE A 84 -7.55 -2.90 7.63
N PHE A 85 -6.93 -3.45 8.67
CA PHE A 85 -7.37 -4.66 9.36
C PHE A 85 -7.33 -4.46 10.86
N MET A 86 -8.19 -5.20 11.57
CA MET A 86 -8.00 -5.49 12.99
C MET A 86 -7.28 -6.83 13.14
N GLU A 87 -6.52 -7.01 14.21
CA GLU A 87 -5.81 -8.26 14.51
C GLU A 87 -6.73 -9.47 14.43
N SER A 88 -7.96 -9.33 14.93
CA SER A 88 -8.98 -10.39 14.93
C SER A 88 -9.41 -10.83 13.51
N MET A 89 -9.21 -10.00 12.49
CA MET A 89 -9.63 -10.30 11.12
C MET A 89 -8.59 -11.12 10.35
N VAL A 90 -7.32 -10.92 10.64
CA VAL A 90 -6.23 -11.53 9.86
C VAL A 90 -5.49 -12.64 10.61
N GLY A 91 -5.77 -12.81 11.89
CA GLY A 91 -5.17 -13.88 12.73
C GLY A 91 -3.64 -13.85 12.85
N VAL A 92 -2.96 -12.98 12.09
CA VAL A 92 -1.51 -12.96 11.92
C VAL A 92 -1.03 -11.53 11.66
N SER A 93 -0.94 -10.72 12.69
CA SER A 93 -0.36 -9.37 12.60
C SER A 93 1.03 -9.25 13.23
N ARG A 94 1.85 -10.30 13.14
CA ARG A 94 3.16 -10.30 13.79
C ARG A 94 4.24 -10.68 12.79
N GLU A 95 4.85 -9.71 12.13
CA GLU A 95 5.89 -10.03 11.14
C GLU A 95 7.05 -10.86 11.71
N GLN A 96 7.48 -10.61 12.93
CA GLN A 96 8.53 -11.41 13.55
C GLN A 96 8.06 -12.77 14.07
N GLU A 97 6.85 -12.85 14.65
CA GLU A 97 6.22 -14.11 15.03
C GLU A 97 5.70 -14.86 13.81
N THR A 98 5.17 -14.15 12.81
CA THR A 98 4.72 -14.75 11.55
C THR A 98 5.84 -15.48 10.85
N ARG A 99 7.07 -14.96 10.83
CA ARG A 99 8.23 -15.68 10.28
C ARG A 99 8.53 -16.99 11.01
N LYS A 100 8.39 -17.02 12.35
CA LYS A 100 8.58 -18.24 13.14
C LYS A 100 7.34 -19.13 13.07
N GLN A 101 6.15 -18.56 13.12
CA GLN A 101 4.89 -19.31 13.06
C GLN A 101 4.63 -19.86 11.66
N MET A 102 4.97 -19.12 10.59
CA MET A 102 4.88 -19.61 9.20
C MET A 102 5.65 -20.93 8.99
N LEU A 103 6.75 -21.14 9.69
CA LEU A 103 7.49 -22.41 9.62
C LEU A 103 6.70 -23.58 10.25
N HIS A 104 5.79 -23.29 11.18
CA HIS A 104 5.06 -24.28 11.98
C HIS A 104 3.54 -24.33 11.67
N MET A 105 2.98 -23.36 10.91
CA MET A 105 1.57 -23.40 10.53
C MET A 105 1.33 -24.46 9.45
N GLU A 106 0.28 -25.24 9.63
CA GLU A 106 -0.18 -26.21 8.63
C GLU A 106 -0.97 -25.53 7.51
N GLU A 107 -1.71 -24.46 7.84
CA GLU A 107 -2.50 -23.70 6.87
C GLU A 107 -2.22 -22.19 6.97
N PHE A 108 -2.06 -21.54 5.83
CA PHE A 108 -1.92 -20.09 5.68
C PHE A 108 -3.18 -19.52 5.03
N PRO A 109 -3.67 -18.33 5.44
CA PRO A 109 -4.68 -17.63 4.66
C PRO A 109 -4.18 -17.42 3.23
N GLU A 110 -5.02 -17.69 2.25
CA GLU A 110 -4.65 -17.38 0.87
C GLU A 110 -4.61 -15.85 0.69
N MET A 111 -3.55 -15.34 0.06
CA MET A 111 -3.42 -13.89 -0.15
C MET A 111 -4.62 -13.31 -0.93
N SER A 112 -5.17 -14.08 -1.87
CA SER A 112 -6.37 -13.72 -2.61
C SER A 112 -7.58 -13.47 -1.70
N ASP A 113 -7.73 -14.23 -0.60
CA ASP A 113 -8.84 -14.04 0.33
C ASP A 113 -8.66 -12.76 1.16
N ILE A 114 -7.41 -12.40 1.49
CA ILE A 114 -7.09 -11.11 2.12
C ILE A 114 -7.50 -9.94 1.21
N TYR A 115 -7.23 -10.03 -0.10
CA TYR A 115 -7.63 -8.99 -1.05
C TYR A 115 -9.15 -8.92 -1.25
N LYS A 116 -9.85 -10.05 -1.26
CA LYS A 116 -11.33 -10.08 -1.25
C LYS A 116 -11.89 -9.45 0.01
N MET A 117 -11.32 -9.78 1.18
CA MET A 117 -11.73 -9.24 2.47
C MET A 117 -11.61 -7.71 2.50
N MET A 118 -10.52 -7.14 1.99
CA MET A 118 -10.35 -5.67 1.91
C MET A 118 -11.48 -4.98 1.13
N ILE A 119 -12.12 -5.68 0.18
CA ILE A 119 -13.23 -5.13 -0.61
C ILE A 119 -14.60 -5.45 0.02
N LYS A 120 -14.76 -6.65 0.59
CA LYS A 120 -16.07 -7.13 1.07
C LYS A 120 -16.41 -6.66 2.48
N GLU A 121 -15.40 -6.56 3.37
CA GLU A 121 -15.64 -6.20 4.75
C GLU A 121 -15.90 -4.70 4.91
N GLU A 122 -17.00 -4.37 5.60
CA GLU A 122 -17.42 -2.98 5.84
C GLU A 122 -16.35 -2.17 6.57
N PHE A 123 -15.71 -2.78 7.57
CA PHE A 123 -14.63 -2.15 8.31
C PHE A 123 -13.50 -1.73 7.36
N CYS A 124 -13.00 -2.64 6.52
CA CYS A 124 -11.93 -2.35 5.57
C CYS A 124 -12.32 -1.22 4.61
N ARG A 125 -13.52 -1.25 4.06
CA ARG A 125 -14.02 -0.18 3.18
C ARG A 125 -14.09 1.18 3.88
N LYS A 126 -14.53 1.23 5.13
CA LYS A 126 -14.55 2.47 5.93
C LYS A 126 -13.15 3.03 6.11
N GLN A 127 -12.17 2.18 6.41
CA GLN A 127 -10.76 2.58 6.56
C GLN A 127 -10.17 3.05 5.23
N ILE A 128 -10.42 2.33 4.12
CA ILE A 128 -9.99 2.75 2.78
C ILE A 128 -10.61 4.12 2.44
N SER A 129 -11.92 4.29 2.67
CA SER A 129 -12.63 5.55 2.43
C SER A 129 -12.04 6.71 3.25
N GLN A 130 -11.73 6.48 4.53
CA GLN A 130 -11.08 7.47 5.38
C GLN A 130 -9.71 7.84 4.83
N ALA A 131 -8.85 6.86 4.51
CA ALA A 131 -7.54 7.12 3.95
C ALA A 131 -7.60 7.90 2.62
N VAL A 132 -8.53 7.55 1.73
CA VAL A 132 -8.76 8.28 0.49
C VAL A 132 -9.14 9.74 0.77
N ARG A 133 -10.06 10.00 1.72
CA ARG A 133 -10.48 11.36 2.08
C ARG A 133 -9.33 12.18 2.66
N GLU A 134 -8.51 11.58 3.51
CA GLU A 134 -7.32 12.23 4.08
C GLU A 134 -6.31 12.62 2.99
N ILE A 135 -6.09 11.75 1.99
CA ILE A 135 -5.25 12.05 0.82
C ILE A 135 -5.86 13.21 0.01
N MET A 136 -7.16 13.13 -0.27
CA MET A 136 -7.86 14.18 -1.04
C MET A 136 -7.84 15.54 -0.33
N ASN A 137 -7.92 15.56 1.00
CA ASN A 137 -8.00 16.78 1.80
C ASN A 137 -6.64 17.39 2.15
N THR A 138 -5.53 16.64 2.02
CA THR A 138 -4.18 17.16 2.31
C THR A 138 -3.83 18.29 1.36
N LYS A 139 -3.41 19.44 1.88
CA LYS A 139 -3.09 20.66 1.11
C LYS A 139 -1.62 21.04 1.29
N ASN A 140 -1.08 21.75 0.31
CA ASN A 140 0.23 22.44 0.38
C ASN A 140 1.44 21.52 0.62
N GLY A 141 1.48 20.33 0.04
CA GLY A 141 2.61 19.42 0.12
C GLY A 141 2.21 17.97 -0.10
N ALA A 142 3.14 17.08 0.13
CA ALA A 142 2.95 15.66 -0.10
C ALA A 142 2.15 14.98 1.01
N VAL A 143 1.41 13.94 0.64
CA VAL A 143 0.90 12.93 1.55
C VAL A 143 1.63 11.61 1.27
N LEU A 144 2.09 10.95 2.33
CA LEU A 144 2.71 9.64 2.26
C LEU A 144 1.82 8.62 2.95
N TRP A 145 1.56 7.49 2.30
CA TRP A 145 0.91 6.35 2.94
C TRP A 145 1.76 5.10 2.85
N HIS A 146 1.69 4.29 3.89
CA HIS A 146 2.47 3.08 3.98
C HIS A 146 1.77 1.99 4.78
N CYS A 147 2.31 0.79 4.70
CA CYS A 147 2.08 -0.31 5.61
C CYS A 147 3.44 -0.91 5.99
N THR A 148 3.51 -2.16 6.40
CA THR A 148 4.79 -2.77 6.79
C THR A 148 5.75 -2.93 5.61
N GLU A 149 5.33 -3.57 4.52
CA GLU A 149 6.16 -3.81 3.32
C GLU A 149 5.88 -2.83 2.17
N GLY A 150 4.84 -1.99 2.30
CA GLY A 150 4.41 -1.11 1.22
C GLY A 150 3.81 -1.87 0.03
N LYS A 151 3.33 -3.10 0.24
CA LYS A 151 2.87 -4.03 -0.80
C LYS A 151 1.34 -4.08 -0.86
N ASP A 152 0.69 -4.81 0.05
CA ASP A 152 -0.73 -5.17 -0.06
C ASP A 152 -1.68 -4.01 0.26
N ARG A 153 -1.76 -3.58 1.52
CA ARG A 153 -2.62 -2.46 1.97
C ARG A 153 -2.27 -1.17 1.24
N CYS A 154 -0.99 -0.86 1.21
CA CYS A 154 -0.45 0.28 0.48
C CYS A 154 -0.69 0.16 -1.04
N GLY A 155 -0.53 -1.03 -1.61
CA GLY A 155 -0.78 -1.29 -3.03
C GLY A 155 -2.24 -1.10 -3.41
N LEU A 156 -3.17 -1.64 -2.61
CA LEU A 156 -4.60 -1.46 -2.85
C LEU A 156 -5.03 0.00 -2.72
N LEU A 157 -4.54 0.73 -1.70
CA LEU A 157 -4.83 2.17 -1.57
C LEU A 157 -4.27 2.95 -2.76
N SER A 158 -3.03 2.63 -3.19
CA SER A 158 -2.43 3.29 -4.36
C SER A 158 -3.24 3.02 -5.63
N ALA A 159 -3.65 1.77 -5.87
CA ALA A 159 -4.53 1.44 -6.99
C ALA A 159 -5.86 2.22 -6.92
N THR A 160 -6.47 2.32 -5.73
CA THR A 160 -7.70 3.10 -5.53
C THR A 160 -7.50 4.58 -5.89
N ILE A 161 -6.41 5.20 -5.43
CA ILE A 161 -6.07 6.60 -5.75
C ILE A 161 -5.82 6.77 -7.25
N LEU A 162 -5.07 5.87 -7.87
CA LEU A 162 -4.78 5.93 -9.30
C LEU A 162 -6.04 5.77 -10.17
N PHE A 163 -6.97 4.90 -9.78
CA PHE A 163 -8.27 4.79 -10.47
C PHE A 163 -9.17 6.02 -10.27
N LEU A 164 -9.11 6.68 -9.11
CA LEU A 164 -9.79 7.96 -8.92
C LEU A 164 -9.23 9.06 -9.85
N LEU A 165 -7.97 8.95 -10.24
CA LEU A 165 -7.31 9.84 -11.19
C LEU A 165 -7.40 9.34 -12.65
N ASP A 166 -8.19 8.32 -12.92
CA ASP A 166 -8.40 7.72 -14.24
C ASP A 166 -7.10 7.22 -14.92
N VAL A 167 -6.16 6.69 -14.13
CA VAL A 167 -4.98 5.96 -14.62
C VAL A 167 -5.41 4.59 -15.13
N SER A 168 -4.78 4.07 -16.19
CA SER A 168 -5.12 2.79 -16.80
C SER A 168 -4.89 1.59 -15.86
N GLU A 169 -5.64 0.48 -16.05
CA GLU A 169 -5.44 -0.75 -15.27
C GLU A 169 -4.00 -1.29 -15.44
N ASP A 170 -3.39 -1.14 -16.63
CA ASP A 170 -2.03 -1.59 -16.92
C ASP A 170 -0.98 -0.77 -16.13
N ASP A 171 -1.09 0.56 -16.12
CA ASP A 171 -0.17 1.43 -15.37
C ASP A 171 -0.32 1.25 -13.85
N VAL A 172 -1.55 1.02 -13.38
CA VAL A 172 -1.83 0.68 -11.97
C VAL A 172 -1.15 -0.64 -11.60
N MET A 173 -1.27 -1.67 -12.45
CA MET A 173 -0.62 -2.96 -12.25
C MET A 173 0.90 -2.84 -12.29
N GLU A 174 1.44 -2.07 -13.22
CA GLU A 174 2.88 -1.82 -13.30
C GLU A 174 3.39 -1.15 -12.02
N ASP A 175 2.69 -0.11 -11.52
CA ASP A 175 3.06 0.48 -10.23
C ASP A 175 3.04 -0.54 -9.11
N TYR A 176 1.96 -1.33 -8.99
CA TYR A 176 1.85 -2.34 -7.95
C TYR A 176 3.02 -3.33 -7.96
N LEU A 177 3.40 -3.84 -9.13
CA LEU A 177 4.48 -4.83 -9.29
C LEU A 177 5.89 -4.25 -9.08
N LYS A 178 6.08 -2.92 -9.19
CA LYS A 178 7.36 -2.25 -8.87
C LYS A 178 7.82 -2.50 -7.44
N THR A 179 6.92 -2.82 -6.53
CA THR A 179 7.23 -3.24 -5.15
C THR A 179 8.22 -4.41 -5.10
N ASN A 180 8.17 -5.32 -6.08
CA ASN A 180 9.06 -6.47 -6.14
C ASN A 180 10.54 -6.10 -6.29
N LYS A 181 10.84 -4.92 -6.89
CA LYS A 181 12.23 -4.44 -7.02
C LYS A 181 12.90 -4.20 -5.67
N ALA A 182 12.13 -3.75 -4.66
CA ALA A 182 12.63 -3.58 -3.30
C ALA A 182 12.74 -4.91 -2.54
N ALA A 183 11.88 -5.88 -2.86
CA ALA A 183 11.81 -7.16 -2.16
C ALA A 183 12.81 -8.22 -2.65
N ILE A 184 13.29 -8.13 -3.91
CA ILE A 184 13.97 -9.22 -4.63
C ILE A 184 15.14 -9.83 -3.85
N THR A 185 16.08 -9.01 -3.39
CA THR A 185 17.28 -9.50 -2.68
C THR A 185 16.92 -10.17 -1.36
N ARG A 186 15.92 -9.66 -0.67
CA ARG A 186 15.43 -10.19 0.62
C ARG A 186 14.71 -11.51 0.41
N VAL A 187 13.88 -11.61 -0.61
CA VAL A 187 13.14 -12.82 -0.95
C VAL A 187 14.08 -13.94 -1.40
N GLU A 188 15.08 -13.65 -2.23
CA GLU A 188 16.09 -14.63 -2.64
C GLU A 188 16.88 -15.18 -1.45
N LYS A 189 17.30 -14.32 -0.51
CA LYS A 189 17.96 -14.75 0.72
C LYS A 189 17.05 -15.63 1.58
N LEU A 190 15.76 -15.28 1.67
CA LEU A 190 14.77 -16.08 2.40
C LEU A 190 14.60 -17.45 1.76
N LYS A 191 14.41 -17.51 0.44
CA LYS A 191 14.28 -18.78 -0.31
C LYS A 191 15.46 -19.71 -0.06
N LYS A 192 16.69 -19.19 -0.16
CA LYS A 192 17.91 -19.96 0.12
C LYS A 192 17.91 -20.53 1.55
N LYS A 193 17.51 -19.73 2.56
CA LYS A 193 17.43 -20.20 3.96
C LYS A 193 16.37 -21.29 4.13
N LEU A 194 15.19 -21.14 3.50
CA LEU A 194 14.12 -22.11 3.59
C LEU A 194 14.49 -23.44 2.91
N HIS A 195 15.18 -23.41 1.77
CA HIS A 195 15.72 -24.60 1.13
C HIS A 195 16.75 -25.30 2.00
N LEU A 196 17.68 -24.56 2.62
CA LEU A 196 18.66 -25.13 3.54
C LEU A 196 18.02 -25.73 4.80
N ALA A 197 16.87 -25.20 5.22
CA ALA A 197 16.08 -25.76 6.32
C ALA A 197 15.25 -26.98 5.92
N GLY A 198 15.36 -27.48 4.67
CA GLY A 198 14.70 -28.69 4.20
C GLY A 198 13.20 -28.52 3.89
N LEU A 199 12.71 -27.29 3.73
CA LEU A 199 11.30 -27.07 3.38
C LEU A 199 11.03 -27.50 1.92
N HIS A 200 9.86 -28.12 1.71
CA HIS A 200 9.39 -28.48 0.38
C HIS A 200 9.09 -27.25 -0.48
N ARG A 201 9.31 -27.37 -1.78
CA ARG A 201 9.16 -26.30 -2.76
C ARG A 201 7.78 -25.60 -2.67
N GLU A 202 6.71 -26.35 -2.58
CA GLU A 202 5.35 -25.82 -2.49
C GLU A 202 5.15 -24.89 -1.28
N LYS A 203 5.68 -25.28 -0.12
CA LYS A 203 5.64 -24.45 1.10
C LYS A 203 6.49 -23.17 0.93
N ILE A 204 7.63 -23.26 0.25
CA ILE A 204 8.49 -22.11 -0.04
C ILE A 204 7.77 -21.13 -0.97
N GLU A 205 7.09 -21.60 -2.02
CA GLU A 205 6.31 -20.77 -2.96
C GLU A 205 5.13 -20.07 -2.26
N LYS A 206 4.44 -20.75 -1.33
CA LYS A 206 3.42 -20.13 -0.50
C LYS A 206 3.99 -19.02 0.39
N ILE A 207 5.08 -19.30 1.09
CA ILE A 207 5.77 -18.29 1.93
C ILE A 207 6.25 -17.12 1.09
N GLU A 208 6.81 -17.35 -0.10
CA GLU A 208 7.22 -16.30 -1.03
C GLU A 208 6.07 -15.37 -1.39
N GLY A 209 4.86 -15.91 -1.62
CA GLY A 209 3.65 -15.14 -1.92
C GLY A 209 3.33 -14.05 -0.90
N TYR A 210 3.75 -14.21 0.36
CA TYR A 210 3.59 -13.16 1.37
C TYR A 210 4.59 -12.00 1.22
N PHE A 211 5.67 -12.17 0.47
CA PHE A 211 6.74 -11.18 0.32
C PHE A 211 6.82 -10.55 -1.06
N VAL A 212 6.19 -11.16 -2.07
CA VAL A 212 6.15 -10.64 -3.44
C VAL A 212 4.74 -10.17 -3.81
N ALA A 213 4.66 -9.12 -4.60
CA ALA A 213 3.42 -8.70 -5.25
C ALA A 213 3.20 -9.60 -6.48
N LYS A 214 2.01 -10.20 -6.61
CA LYS A 214 1.61 -10.97 -7.78
C LYS A 214 0.39 -10.32 -8.41
N GLU A 215 0.34 -10.31 -9.74
CA GLU A 215 -0.81 -9.77 -10.49
C GLU A 215 -2.14 -10.36 -10.01
N GLU A 216 -2.18 -11.66 -9.71
CA GLU A 216 -3.38 -12.36 -9.25
C GLU A 216 -3.98 -11.73 -8.00
N PHE A 217 -3.16 -11.15 -7.09
CA PHE A 217 -3.65 -10.56 -5.85
C PHE A 217 -4.43 -9.27 -6.12
N LEU A 218 -3.82 -8.34 -6.86
CA LEU A 218 -4.52 -7.10 -7.21
C LEU A 218 -5.71 -7.39 -8.13
N ASN A 219 -5.56 -8.29 -9.11
CA ASN A 219 -6.66 -8.71 -9.99
C ASN A 219 -7.83 -9.30 -9.20
N THR A 220 -7.57 -10.03 -8.11
CA THR A 220 -8.62 -10.53 -7.22
C THR A 220 -9.41 -9.39 -6.60
N ALA A 221 -8.75 -8.33 -6.11
CA ALA A 221 -9.46 -7.15 -5.60
C ALA A 221 -10.28 -6.45 -6.69
N LEU A 222 -9.68 -6.21 -7.87
CA LEU A 222 -10.36 -5.56 -9.00
C LEU A 222 -11.57 -6.37 -9.48
N LYS A 223 -11.43 -7.68 -9.58
CA LYS A 223 -12.53 -8.59 -9.91
C LYS A 223 -13.63 -8.50 -8.85
N THR A 224 -13.28 -8.54 -7.57
CA THR A 224 -14.25 -8.44 -6.47
C THR A 224 -14.98 -7.09 -6.49
N MET A 225 -14.29 -5.97 -6.78
CA MET A 225 -14.94 -4.66 -6.96
C MET A 225 -15.96 -4.70 -8.11
N LYS A 226 -15.59 -5.31 -9.25
CA LYS A 226 -16.48 -5.42 -10.41
C LYS A 226 -17.69 -6.33 -10.13
N GLU A 227 -17.50 -7.43 -9.42
CA GLU A 227 -18.56 -8.38 -9.04
C GLU A 227 -19.55 -7.79 -8.03
N GLU A 228 -19.06 -7.14 -6.98
CA GLU A 228 -19.90 -6.61 -5.87
C GLU A 228 -20.59 -5.28 -6.22
N TYR A 229 -19.97 -4.46 -7.07
CA TYR A 229 -20.43 -3.08 -7.35
C TYR A 229 -20.72 -2.80 -8.82
N GLY A 230 -20.44 -3.75 -9.73
CA GLY A 230 -20.64 -3.62 -11.17
C GLY A 230 -19.44 -3.03 -11.92
N SER A 231 -18.64 -2.16 -11.27
CA SER A 231 -17.39 -1.62 -11.82
C SER A 231 -16.49 -1.06 -10.72
N ILE A 232 -15.21 -0.80 -11.04
CA ILE A 232 -14.27 -0.14 -10.13
C ILE A 232 -14.79 1.26 -9.77
N ASN A 233 -15.30 2.02 -10.75
CA ASN A 233 -15.86 3.35 -10.49
C ASN A 233 -17.10 3.29 -9.56
N GLN A 234 -17.97 2.30 -9.72
CA GLN A 234 -19.10 2.12 -8.80
C GLN A 234 -18.65 1.71 -7.39
N PHE A 235 -17.55 0.96 -7.27
CA PHE A 235 -16.95 0.70 -5.96
C PHE A 235 -16.50 2.00 -5.28
N MET A 236 -15.85 2.94 -6.00
CA MET A 236 -15.46 4.24 -5.45
C MET A 236 -16.70 5.01 -4.93
N ILE A 237 -17.76 5.04 -5.73
CA ILE A 237 -18.98 5.80 -5.41
C ILE A 237 -19.78 5.12 -4.29
N LYS A 238 -20.11 3.85 -4.43
CA LYS A 238 -21.02 3.13 -3.52
C LYS A 238 -20.29 2.45 -2.37
N GLY A 239 -19.15 1.83 -2.66
CA GLY A 239 -18.37 1.09 -1.66
C GLY A 239 -17.59 2.00 -0.73
N LEU A 240 -16.98 3.08 -1.28
CA LEU A 240 -16.20 4.05 -0.52
C LEU A 240 -16.94 5.37 -0.25
N ASN A 241 -18.13 5.54 -0.80
CA ASN A 241 -18.93 6.76 -0.66
C ASN A 241 -18.17 8.04 -1.08
N ILE A 242 -17.44 7.98 -2.20
CA ILE A 242 -16.75 9.12 -2.80
C ILE A 242 -17.65 9.71 -3.89
N SER A 243 -18.05 10.97 -3.75
CA SER A 243 -18.89 11.62 -4.76
C SER A 243 -18.10 11.94 -6.03
N MET A 244 -18.80 12.08 -7.16
CA MET A 244 -18.20 12.53 -8.42
C MET A 244 -17.55 13.91 -8.27
N GLN A 245 -18.17 14.82 -7.51
CA GLN A 245 -17.59 16.15 -7.24
C GLN A 245 -16.26 16.03 -6.50
N GLN A 246 -16.19 15.21 -5.46
CA GLN A 246 -14.93 14.97 -4.73
C GLN A 246 -13.84 14.39 -5.65
N LYS A 247 -14.20 13.47 -6.54
CA LYS A 247 -13.27 12.92 -7.54
C LYS A 247 -12.74 14.04 -8.45
N GLU A 248 -13.62 14.88 -9.00
CA GLU A 248 -13.23 15.98 -9.89
C GLU A 248 -12.37 17.02 -9.17
N ASP A 249 -12.74 17.43 -7.96
CA ASP A 249 -11.95 18.36 -7.15
C ASP A 249 -10.54 17.81 -6.89
N PHE A 250 -10.44 16.50 -6.64
CA PHE A 250 -9.16 15.85 -6.45
C PHE A 250 -8.31 15.84 -7.72
N LYS A 251 -8.92 15.50 -8.87
CA LYS A 251 -8.25 15.57 -10.18
C LYS A 251 -7.70 16.97 -10.46
N GLN A 252 -8.52 18.01 -10.29
CA GLN A 252 -8.09 19.41 -10.48
C GLN A 252 -6.92 19.79 -9.57
N LYS A 253 -6.87 19.24 -8.37
CA LYS A 253 -5.81 19.53 -7.40
C LYS A 253 -4.47 18.91 -7.81
N VAL A 254 -4.45 17.63 -8.23
CA VAL A 254 -3.22 16.83 -8.36
C VAL A 254 -2.80 16.54 -9.80
N LEU A 255 -3.60 16.91 -10.81
CA LEU A 255 -3.27 16.75 -12.23
C LEU A 255 -2.82 18.07 -12.87
N GLU A 256 -1.96 17.97 -13.90
CA GLU A 256 -1.51 19.03 -14.79
C GLU A 256 -1.56 18.57 -16.25
#